data_d6785b567436cf4bc826ca9908d2ef2f
#
_entry.id   d6785b567436cf4bc826ca9908d2ef2f
#
_cell.length_a   1.000
_cell.length_b   1.000
_cell.length_c   1.000
_cell.angle_alpha   90.00
_cell.angle_beta   90.00
_cell.angle_gamma   90.00
#
_symmetry.space_group_name_H-M   'P 1'
#
loop_
_entity.id
_entity.type
_entity.pdbx_description
1 polymer ?
#
loop_
_entity_poly.entity_id
_entity_poly.type
_entity_poly.pdbx_seq_one_letter_code
_entity_poly.pdbx_strand_id
1 'polypeptide(L)'
;MSSCNFLNVEDEFNDMFSYDSVFANKRNVERYLWATAANFPDEGKLFQYPYTPGPLACDEAFTTFGSDQFLGMGFVLGEITPDNSGGLGNWGTMYKIIRKSNLIFSRIDEAKDLKTTEKLELLAYTRFMRAYAYYNLLMDFGPLVILGDEVMHNNASIDYYNTHRSTYDESVEYVCGELEAAAVNLPITVPISQFGRPTKGAAYGLIARLRLQHASPLYNGGSVAKTYFGSWRRSVDNAYYVSQTENVERWALAAAACARIMNMGLYELHTIKSDVNTPKLPQGVPSTLFPEGAGGIDPFRSYSDMFTGETVPQTNPEYIWGRMSGNIADITRHSFNGDILGGFNGMCVPQKVIDKYKMADGRSIQNSSSEYPYSEDGMTNTGQMTFSGYTLNTGISNMYANREMRFYASIGFSRRYWTASSTSDTRKKNITVTYDKNGNSGRYSSANVKNDYPSTGYVITKYIHESDAWSGEGAQRVAKGFPIIRYAEILLSYAEALNNLGNASFTVTLPDGFEYTAYRNLDEIAKSFNRVRYRAGLPGLTNEELEDPVKVQEQIVDERMIEFLFENRRYYDVRRWGIYEESETEPITGMDIESAEPEYYNRVIVNHSRVRN
;
A
#
# COMPACT_ATOMS: atom_id res chain seq x y z
N MET A 1 37.15 2.25 -57.72
CA MET A 1 37.16 2.47 -56.28
C MET A 1 35.78 3.06 -55.89
N SER A 2 34.86 2.20 -55.57
CA SER A 2 33.62 2.60 -54.98
C SER A 2 33.55 1.86 -53.65
N SER A 3 33.91 2.55 -52.56
CA SER A 3 34.09 1.99 -51.25
C SER A 3 33.09 2.65 -50.28
N CYS A 4 32.27 1.83 -49.70
CA CYS A 4 31.70 1.97 -48.36
C CYS A 4 30.74 3.13 -48.06
N ASN A 5 29.56 3.08 -48.64
CA ASN A 5 28.38 3.68 -48.01
C ASN A 5 27.57 2.66 -47.12
N PHE A 6 28.13 1.47 -46.90
CA PHE A 6 27.46 0.39 -46.15
C PHE A 6 27.53 0.57 -44.62
N LEU A 7 28.27 1.57 -44.13
CA LEU A 7 28.34 1.91 -42.71
C LEU A 7 27.75 3.29 -42.37
N ASN A 8 27.10 3.94 -43.32
CA ASN A 8 26.37 5.17 -43.01
C ASN A 8 24.97 4.80 -42.52
N VAL A 9 24.87 4.59 -41.21
CA VAL A 9 23.59 4.34 -40.47
C VAL A 9 22.88 5.65 -40.13
N GLU A 10 23.33 6.80 -40.64
CA GLU A 10 22.69 8.10 -40.37
C GLU A 10 21.23 8.15 -40.85
N ASP A 11 20.90 7.47 -41.95
CA ASP A 11 19.52 7.41 -42.47
C ASP A 11 18.61 6.47 -41.67
N GLU A 12 19.15 5.44 -41.01
CA GLU A 12 18.38 4.56 -40.12
C GLU A 12 18.18 5.17 -38.72
N PHE A 13 18.99 6.17 -38.33
CA PHE A 13 18.79 6.93 -37.07
C PHE A 13 17.88 8.14 -37.21
N ASN A 14 17.39 8.47 -38.38
CA ASN A 14 16.45 9.57 -38.63
C ASN A 14 15.05 9.34 -38.00
N ASP A 15 14.71 8.11 -37.61
CA ASP A 15 13.52 7.81 -36.83
C ASP A 15 13.74 7.96 -35.30
N MET A 16 14.98 8.18 -34.86
CA MET A 16 15.24 8.54 -33.47
C MET A 16 14.98 10.04 -33.28
N PHE A 17 13.91 10.37 -32.53
CA PHE A 17 13.62 11.73 -32.11
C PHE A 17 14.89 12.35 -31.47
N SER A 18 15.49 13.30 -32.12
CA SER A 18 16.53 14.14 -31.50
C SER A 18 15.90 14.94 -30.35
N TYR A 19 16.68 15.30 -29.33
CA TYR A 19 16.17 16.17 -28.24
C TYR A 19 15.59 17.48 -28.77
N ASP A 20 16.10 17.99 -29.92
CA ASP A 20 15.57 19.19 -30.56
C ASP A 20 14.17 18.98 -31.11
N SER A 21 13.86 17.81 -31.67
CA SER A 21 12.50 17.49 -32.11
C SER A 21 11.53 17.28 -30.94
N VAL A 22 12.01 16.83 -29.78
CA VAL A 22 11.18 16.70 -28.56
C VAL A 22 10.67 18.05 -28.10
N PHE A 23 11.52 19.08 -28.09
CA PHE A 23 11.17 20.41 -27.60
C PHE A 23 10.66 21.36 -28.68
N ALA A 24 10.47 20.88 -29.92
CA ALA A 24 9.99 21.70 -31.03
C ALA A 24 8.53 22.17 -30.89
N ASN A 25 7.68 21.42 -30.17
CA ASN A 25 6.27 21.75 -30.01
C ASN A 25 5.65 21.10 -28.76
N LYS A 26 4.50 21.62 -28.34
CA LYS A 26 3.72 21.14 -27.19
C LYS A 26 3.49 19.64 -27.21
N ARG A 27 2.99 19.08 -28.32
CA ARG A 27 2.64 17.65 -28.42
C ARG A 27 3.82 16.74 -28.10
N ASN A 28 5.00 17.10 -28.59
CA ASN A 28 6.20 16.30 -28.37
C ASN A 28 6.70 16.43 -26.93
N VAL A 29 6.62 17.63 -26.30
CA VAL A 29 6.92 17.83 -24.88
C VAL A 29 5.98 16.97 -24.01
N GLU A 30 4.68 17.00 -24.28
CA GLU A 30 3.70 16.16 -23.55
C GLU A 30 4.01 14.66 -23.70
N ARG A 31 4.32 14.19 -24.90
CA ARG A 31 4.69 12.80 -25.13
C ARG A 31 5.96 12.43 -24.37
N TYR A 32 6.96 13.29 -24.34
CA TYR A 32 8.20 13.05 -23.60
C TYR A 32 7.95 13.02 -22.08
N LEU A 33 7.13 13.92 -21.55
CA LEU A 33 6.72 13.95 -20.15
C LEU A 33 6.05 12.62 -19.76
N TRP A 34 5.00 12.22 -20.48
CA TRP A 34 4.25 11.01 -20.12
C TRP A 34 5.03 9.72 -20.40
N ALA A 35 5.89 9.68 -21.40
CA ALA A 35 6.83 8.59 -21.62
C ALA A 35 7.88 8.51 -20.49
N THR A 36 8.24 9.64 -19.90
CA THR A 36 9.10 9.66 -18.71
C THR A 36 8.35 9.14 -17.48
N ALA A 37 7.11 9.55 -17.27
CA ALA A 37 6.25 9.07 -16.19
C ALA A 37 5.99 7.55 -16.28
N ALA A 38 5.92 6.98 -17.49
CA ALA A 38 5.75 5.54 -17.69
C ALA A 38 6.94 4.69 -17.19
N ASN A 39 8.07 5.30 -16.82
CA ASN A 39 9.18 4.58 -16.19
C ASN A 39 9.00 4.39 -14.68
N PHE A 40 8.01 5.04 -14.05
CA PHE A 40 7.70 4.72 -12.67
C PHE A 40 7.18 3.30 -12.53
N PRO A 41 7.53 2.62 -11.44
CA PRO A 41 6.96 1.32 -11.15
C PRO A 41 5.43 1.38 -11.06
N ASP A 42 4.79 0.27 -11.36
CA ASP A 42 3.40 0.05 -11.03
C ASP A 42 3.31 -0.33 -9.55
N GLU A 43 2.77 0.55 -8.73
CA GLU A 43 2.64 0.34 -7.29
C GLU A 43 1.73 -0.85 -6.95
N GLY A 44 0.84 -1.23 -7.86
CA GLY A 44 0.02 -2.44 -7.75
C GLY A 44 0.78 -3.74 -8.04
N LYS A 45 2.05 -3.66 -8.43
CA LYS A 45 2.93 -4.82 -8.61
C LYS A 45 3.60 -5.19 -7.28
N LEU A 46 2.81 -5.69 -6.35
CA LEU A 46 3.13 -5.76 -4.93
C LEU A 46 4.25 -6.75 -4.54
N PHE A 47 4.69 -7.66 -5.40
CA PHE A 47 5.68 -8.66 -5.03
C PHE A 47 6.65 -9.05 -6.16
N GLN A 48 6.63 -8.34 -7.26
CA GLN A 48 7.59 -8.58 -8.33
C GLN A 48 8.65 -7.50 -8.38
N TYR A 49 9.90 -7.99 -8.45
CA TYR A 49 11.07 -7.20 -8.79
C TYR A 49 10.81 -6.28 -10.02
N PRO A 50 11.39 -5.07 -10.05
CA PRO A 50 12.38 -4.46 -9.13
C PRO A 50 11.79 -3.39 -8.20
N TYR A 51 10.50 -3.35 -7.97
CA TYR A 51 9.82 -2.10 -7.66
C TYR A 51 9.51 -1.88 -6.19
N THR A 52 8.99 -2.86 -5.52
CA THR A 52 8.71 -2.73 -4.09
C THR A 52 9.06 -4.02 -3.36
N PRO A 53 9.52 -3.93 -2.12
CA PRO A 53 9.67 -5.12 -1.28
C PRO A 53 8.34 -5.86 -1.11
N GLY A 54 7.24 -5.12 -1.04
CA GLY A 54 5.89 -5.63 -0.96
C GLY A 54 5.54 -6.33 0.35
N PRO A 55 4.36 -6.97 0.39
CA PRO A 55 3.87 -7.67 1.57
C PRO A 55 4.78 -8.82 2.03
N LEU A 56 5.50 -9.47 1.11
CA LEU A 56 6.40 -10.57 1.42
C LEU A 56 7.67 -10.16 2.18
N ALA A 57 8.02 -8.88 2.17
CA ALA A 57 9.18 -8.35 2.88
C ALA A 57 8.85 -7.88 4.32
N CYS A 58 7.65 -8.19 4.80
CA CYS A 58 7.18 -7.91 6.16
C CYS A 58 6.22 -8.99 6.65
N ASP A 59 5.66 -8.83 7.83
CA ASP A 59 4.82 -9.80 8.51
C ASP A 59 3.39 -9.97 7.93
N GLU A 60 3.09 -9.34 6.78
CA GLU A 60 1.77 -9.42 6.13
C GLU A 60 1.56 -10.70 5.32
N ALA A 61 2.61 -11.23 4.73
CA ALA A 61 2.50 -12.33 3.78
C ALA A 61 3.64 -13.35 3.90
N PHE A 62 3.38 -14.53 3.38
CA PHE A 62 4.37 -15.59 3.22
C PHE A 62 4.09 -16.41 1.96
N THR A 63 5.10 -17.03 1.39
CA THR A 63 4.96 -17.94 0.27
C THR A 63 6.03 -19.02 0.31
N THR A 64 5.77 -20.14 -0.35
CA THR A 64 6.75 -21.22 -0.57
C THR A 64 7.59 -21.00 -1.83
N PHE A 65 7.26 -20.00 -2.63
CA PHE A 65 8.08 -19.59 -3.77
C PHE A 65 9.36 -18.90 -3.30
N GLY A 66 10.46 -19.09 -4.00
CA GLY A 66 11.76 -18.49 -3.67
C GLY A 66 11.87 -17.02 -4.04
N SER A 67 12.97 -16.41 -3.61
CA SER A 67 13.34 -15.02 -3.93
C SER A 67 13.62 -14.78 -5.41
N ASP A 68 13.95 -15.82 -6.17
CA ASP A 68 14.09 -15.79 -7.63
C ASP A 68 12.75 -15.47 -8.34
N GLN A 69 11.63 -15.76 -7.70
CA GLN A 69 10.30 -15.43 -8.19
C GLN A 69 9.72 -14.18 -7.51
N PHE A 70 9.94 -14.05 -6.21
CA PHE A 70 9.43 -12.94 -5.41
C PHE A 70 10.53 -12.31 -4.57
N LEU A 71 11.02 -11.17 -5.00
CA LEU A 71 12.13 -10.48 -4.34
C LEU A 71 11.90 -10.23 -2.84
N GLY A 72 10.68 -9.95 -2.43
CA GLY A 72 10.32 -9.76 -1.02
C GLY A 72 10.73 -10.95 -0.13
N MET A 73 10.76 -12.16 -0.66
CA MET A 73 11.23 -13.34 0.06
C MET A 73 12.72 -13.27 0.41
N GLY A 74 13.53 -12.53 -0.35
CA GLY A 74 14.93 -12.31 -0.03
C GLY A 74 15.16 -11.62 1.31
N PHE A 75 14.22 -10.80 1.78
CA PHE A 75 14.24 -10.25 3.14
C PHE A 75 13.99 -11.33 4.19
N VAL A 76 13.04 -12.22 3.93
CA VAL A 76 12.72 -13.34 4.84
C VAL A 76 13.87 -14.33 4.93
N LEU A 77 14.54 -14.58 3.80
CA LEU A 77 15.62 -15.55 3.68
C LEU A 77 17.00 -14.97 4.09
N GLY A 78 17.08 -13.66 4.40
CA GLY A 78 18.35 -12.99 4.73
C GLY A 78 19.29 -12.81 3.54
N GLU A 79 18.77 -12.89 2.31
CA GLU A 79 19.54 -12.73 1.07
C GLU A 79 19.74 -11.27 0.69
N ILE A 80 18.81 -10.38 1.09
CA ILE A 80 18.90 -8.95 0.89
C ILE A 80 19.58 -8.32 2.08
N THR A 81 20.74 -7.73 1.84
CA THR A 81 21.59 -7.08 2.83
C THR A 81 22.04 -5.70 2.32
N PRO A 82 22.64 -4.85 3.15
CA PRO A 82 23.22 -3.58 2.68
C PRO A 82 24.24 -3.74 1.54
N ASP A 83 24.96 -4.86 1.52
CA ASP A 83 25.98 -5.17 0.50
C ASP A 83 25.41 -5.92 -0.71
N ASN A 84 24.24 -6.54 -0.56
CA ASN A 84 23.55 -7.27 -1.60
C ASN A 84 22.08 -6.86 -1.69
N SER A 85 21.78 -5.93 -2.57
CA SER A 85 20.40 -5.46 -2.77
C SER A 85 19.46 -6.52 -3.38
N GLY A 86 19.96 -7.70 -3.73
CA GLY A 86 19.20 -8.75 -4.40
C GLY A 86 18.57 -8.30 -5.73
N GLY A 87 19.00 -7.12 -6.21
CA GLY A 87 18.44 -6.48 -7.38
C GLY A 87 17.33 -5.46 -7.09
N LEU A 88 17.08 -5.04 -5.85
CA LEU A 88 16.34 -3.80 -5.56
C LEU A 88 17.04 -2.64 -6.29
N GLY A 89 16.50 -2.22 -7.40
CA GLY A 89 17.27 -1.45 -8.37
C GLY A 89 16.57 -0.26 -8.99
N ASN A 90 15.75 0.47 -8.22
CA ASN A 90 15.12 1.71 -8.72
C ASN A 90 16.08 2.90 -8.81
N TRP A 91 17.27 2.84 -8.20
CA TRP A 91 18.21 3.96 -8.13
C TRP A 91 18.47 4.58 -9.51
N GLY A 92 18.97 3.79 -10.44
CA GLY A 92 19.30 4.29 -11.80
C GLY A 92 18.07 4.79 -12.57
N THR A 93 16.93 4.13 -12.41
CA THR A 93 15.68 4.53 -13.07
C THR A 93 15.17 5.86 -12.52
N MET A 94 15.20 6.06 -11.22
CA MET A 94 14.77 7.31 -10.60
C MET A 94 15.67 8.48 -11.01
N TYR A 95 17.00 8.30 -11.03
CA TYR A 95 17.89 9.36 -11.49
C TYR A 95 17.77 9.64 -13.01
N LYS A 96 17.40 8.64 -13.83
CA LYS A 96 17.02 8.88 -15.24
C LYS A 96 15.76 9.75 -15.35
N ILE A 97 14.75 9.52 -14.50
CA ILE A 97 13.54 10.36 -14.46
C ILE A 97 13.90 11.78 -14.04
N ILE A 98 14.71 11.94 -12.98
CA ILE A 98 15.17 13.25 -12.51
C ILE A 98 15.89 14.01 -13.63
N ARG A 99 16.84 13.37 -14.31
CA ARG A 99 17.53 13.98 -15.43
C ARG A 99 16.61 14.38 -16.57
N LYS A 100 15.64 13.53 -16.93
CA LYS A 100 14.65 13.84 -17.97
C LYS A 100 13.73 14.99 -17.54
N SER A 101 13.39 15.08 -16.26
CA SER A 101 12.63 16.22 -15.70
C SER A 101 13.43 17.51 -15.80
N ASN A 102 14.73 17.47 -15.47
CA ASN A 102 15.61 18.63 -15.59
C ASN A 102 15.78 19.08 -17.05
N LEU A 103 15.78 18.15 -18.01
CA LEU A 103 15.74 18.49 -19.45
C LEU A 103 14.46 19.23 -19.83
N ILE A 104 13.30 18.83 -19.30
CA ILE A 104 12.05 19.56 -19.55
C ILE A 104 12.15 20.96 -18.98
N PHE A 105 12.61 21.12 -17.73
CA PHE A 105 12.77 22.45 -17.12
C PHE A 105 13.69 23.36 -17.93
N SER A 106 14.80 22.84 -18.43
CA SER A 106 15.79 23.64 -19.16
C SER A 106 15.37 24.02 -20.58
N ARG A 107 14.47 23.23 -21.22
CA ARG A 107 14.21 23.36 -22.66
C ARG A 107 12.74 23.62 -23.03
N ILE A 108 11.78 23.61 -22.10
CA ILE A 108 10.35 23.76 -22.40
C ILE A 108 10.02 25.06 -23.15
N ASP A 109 10.85 26.10 -22.99
CA ASP A 109 10.69 27.39 -23.66
C ASP A 109 10.97 27.36 -25.17
N GLU A 110 11.53 26.27 -25.66
CA GLU A 110 11.74 26.06 -27.11
C GLU A 110 10.40 25.75 -27.82
N ALA A 111 9.43 25.15 -27.14
CA ALA A 111 8.09 24.86 -27.68
C ALA A 111 7.23 26.14 -27.74
N LYS A 112 7.33 26.86 -28.85
CA LYS A 112 6.71 28.17 -29.04
C LYS A 112 5.19 28.16 -29.16
N ASP A 113 4.59 27.00 -29.38
CA ASP A 113 3.13 26.79 -29.46
C ASP A 113 2.45 26.55 -28.09
N LEU A 114 3.23 26.48 -27.00
CA LEU A 114 2.72 26.39 -25.63
C LEU A 114 2.18 27.72 -25.14
N LYS A 115 0.92 27.71 -24.68
CA LYS A 115 0.35 28.83 -23.91
C LYS A 115 0.94 28.86 -22.49
N THR A 116 0.97 30.04 -21.88
CA THR A 116 1.53 30.21 -20.54
C THR A 116 0.89 29.28 -19.50
N THR A 117 -0.45 29.12 -19.50
CA THR A 117 -1.16 28.22 -18.57
C THR A 117 -0.81 26.76 -18.80
N GLU A 118 -0.72 26.31 -20.05
CA GLU A 118 -0.33 24.96 -20.42
C GLU A 118 1.13 24.66 -20.00
N LYS A 119 2.01 25.64 -20.20
CA LYS A 119 3.41 25.53 -19.76
C LYS A 119 3.50 25.38 -18.24
N LEU A 120 2.77 26.21 -17.48
CA LEU A 120 2.76 26.13 -16.01
C LEU A 120 2.25 24.77 -15.51
N GLU A 121 1.21 24.23 -16.15
CA GLU A 121 0.69 22.90 -15.80
C GLU A 121 1.70 21.79 -16.14
N LEU A 122 2.34 21.82 -17.32
CA LEU A 122 3.36 20.84 -17.69
C LEU A 122 4.59 20.89 -16.76
N LEU A 123 4.99 22.10 -16.35
CA LEU A 123 6.05 22.28 -15.36
C LEU A 123 5.66 21.74 -13.99
N ALA A 124 4.39 21.88 -13.59
CA ALA A 124 3.88 21.32 -12.34
C ALA A 124 3.90 19.79 -12.37
N TYR A 125 3.45 19.15 -13.46
CA TYR A 125 3.58 17.70 -13.63
C TYR A 125 5.05 17.25 -13.65
N THR A 126 5.92 17.99 -14.31
CA THR A 126 7.36 17.68 -14.35
C THR A 126 7.98 17.74 -12.96
N ARG A 127 7.63 18.78 -12.18
CA ARG A 127 8.10 18.96 -10.80
C ARG A 127 7.58 17.86 -9.87
N PHE A 128 6.30 17.54 -9.97
CA PHE A 128 5.74 16.40 -9.23
C PHE A 128 6.46 15.09 -9.56
N MET A 129 6.71 14.82 -10.84
CA MET A 129 7.39 13.61 -11.28
C MET A 129 8.82 13.54 -10.74
N ARG A 130 9.57 14.67 -10.75
CA ARG A 130 10.90 14.74 -10.15
C ARG A 130 10.85 14.51 -8.63
N ALA A 131 9.92 15.16 -7.95
CA ALA A 131 9.72 14.98 -6.52
C ALA A 131 9.34 13.55 -6.16
N TYR A 132 8.49 12.90 -6.96
CA TYR A 132 8.10 11.51 -6.75
C TYR A 132 9.27 10.54 -7.01
N ALA A 133 10.17 10.84 -7.94
CA ALA A 133 11.40 10.07 -8.12
C ALA A 133 12.32 10.18 -6.89
N TYR A 134 12.52 11.38 -6.35
CA TYR A 134 13.24 11.57 -5.11
C TYR A 134 12.55 10.95 -3.90
N TYR A 135 11.22 11.01 -3.84
CA TYR A 135 10.43 10.32 -2.81
C TYR A 135 10.72 8.81 -2.81
N ASN A 136 10.68 8.15 -3.98
CA ASN A 136 10.98 6.71 -4.08
C ASN A 136 12.42 6.41 -3.65
N LEU A 137 13.40 7.23 -4.07
CA LEU A 137 14.79 7.09 -3.62
C LEU A 137 14.93 7.21 -2.10
N LEU A 138 14.24 8.18 -1.49
CA LEU A 138 14.27 8.41 -0.05
C LEU A 138 13.65 7.25 0.73
N MET A 139 12.55 6.71 0.23
CA MET A 139 11.85 5.59 0.86
C MET A 139 12.65 4.28 0.81
N ASP A 140 13.35 4.03 -0.31
CA ASP A 140 14.06 2.78 -0.54
C ASP A 140 15.54 2.83 -0.09
N PHE A 141 16.20 3.98 -0.21
CA PHE A 141 17.65 4.11 -0.02
C PHE A 141 18.06 5.14 1.05
N GLY A 142 17.10 5.79 1.69
CA GLY A 142 17.36 6.83 2.71
C GLY A 142 17.90 8.13 2.13
N PRO A 143 18.82 8.82 2.83
CA PRO A 143 19.32 10.14 2.45
C PRO A 143 19.73 10.27 0.98
N LEU A 144 19.34 11.37 0.34
CA LEU A 144 19.39 11.58 -1.11
C LEU A 144 20.71 12.22 -1.57
N VAL A 145 21.10 11.94 -2.82
CA VAL A 145 21.96 12.82 -3.60
C VAL A 145 21.08 13.79 -4.37
N ILE A 146 21.00 15.03 -3.94
CA ILE A 146 20.14 16.06 -4.54
C ILE A 146 20.91 16.76 -5.65
N LEU A 147 20.41 16.69 -6.88
CA LEU A 147 21.04 17.27 -8.09
C LEU A 147 20.49 18.66 -8.43
N GLY A 148 19.39 19.10 -7.78
CA GLY A 148 18.71 20.35 -8.13
C GLY A 148 18.21 20.35 -9.58
N ASP A 149 18.41 21.46 -10.30
CA ASP A 149 17.96 21.65 -11.68
C ASP A 149 19.01 21.27 -12.73
N GLU A 150 20.17 20.75 -12.32
CA GLU A 150 21.26 20.41 -13.21
C GLU A 150 20.92 19.22 -14.12
N VAL A 151 21.17 19.39 -15.41
CA VAL A 151 21.14 18.30 -16.38
C VAL A 151 22.50 17.62 -16.39
N MET A 152 22.66 16.56 -15.59
CA MET A 152 23.93 15.83 -15.48
C MET A 152 24.47 15.39 -16.84
N HIS A 153 25.75 15.58 -17.06
CA HIS A 153 26.45 15.12 -18.28
C HIS A 153 26.59 13.59 -18.29
N ASN A 154 26.47 12.96 -19.44
CA ASN A 154 26.56 11.50 -19.56
C ASN A 154 28.01 10.99 -19.54
N ASN A 155 28.99 11.84 -19.88
CA ASN A 155 30.41 11.47 -20.13
C ASN A 155 31.37 12.30 -19.27
N ALA A 156 30.96 12.73 -18.09
CA ALA A 156 31.82 13.45 -17.17
C ALA A 156 32.79 12.49 -16.43
N SER A 157 33.80 13.04 -15.78
CA SER A 157 34.72 12.28 -14.93
C SER A 157 34.03 11.69 -13.71
N ILE A 158 34.59 10.67 -13.07
CA ILE A 158 34.09 10.08 -11.84
C ILE A 158 33.95 11.16 -10.76
N ASP A 159 34.88 12.10 -10.65
CA ASP A 159 34.86 13.17 -9.68
C ASP A 159 33.62 14.09 -9.80
N TYR A 160 33.14 14.30 -11.02
CA TYR A 160 31.92 15.06 -11.29
C TYR A 160 30.68 14.39 -10.67
N TYR A 161 30.65 13.05 -10.64
CA TYR A 161 29.53 12.30 -10.07
C TYR A 161 29.71 12.01 -8.57
N ASN A 162 30.88 12.29 -8.01
CA ASN A 162 31.18 12.02 -6.60
C ASN A 162 30.57 13.10 -5.69
N THR A 163 29.26 13.03 -5.53
CA THR A 163 28.46 13.97 -4.75
C THR A 163 28.02 13.33 -3.44
N HIS A 164 28.09 14.08 -2.34
CA HIS A 164 27.67 13.61 -1.03
C HIS A 164 26.13 13.51 -0.94
N ARG A 165 25.67 12.55 -0.14
CA ARG A 165 24.26 12.49 0.24
C ARG A 165 23.93 13.67 1.17
N SER A 166 22.75 14.21 1.03
CA SER A 166 22.13 15.10 2.00
C SER A 166 21.78 14.32 3.28
N THR A 167 21.47 14.99 4.37
CA THR A 167 20.88 14.33 5.54
C THR A 167 19.44 13.90 5.24
N TYR A 168 18.85 13.07 6.09
CA TYR A 168 17.44 12.67 5.95
C TYR A 168 16.53 13.89 6.05
N ASP A 169 16.82 14.80 7.00
CA ASP A 169 16.07 16.04 7.19
C ASP A 169 16.14 16.94 5.95
N GLU A 170 17.33 17.20 5.43
CA GLU A 170 17.52 17.95 4.17
C GLU A 170 16.77 17.30 3.00
N SER A 171 16.78 15.97 2.94
CA SER A 171 16.09 15.21 1.89
C SER A 171 14.58 15.35 1.98
N VAL A 172 14.01 15.24 3.18
CA VAL A 172 12.56 15.41 3.41
C VAL A 172 12.12 16.83 3.05
N GLU A 173 12.86 17.86 3.51
CA GLU A 173 12.52 19.24 3.21
C GLU A 173 12.59 19.54 1.71
N TYR A 174 13.59 18.99 1.01
CA TYR A 174 13.69 19.13 -0.44
C TYR A 174 12.51 18.50 -1.17
N VAL A 175 12.16 17.25 -0.85
CA VAL A 175 11.04 16.55 -1.50
C VAL A 175 9.71 17.23 -1.21
N CYS A 176 9.46 17.62 0.05
CA CYS A 176 8.27 18.37 0.42
C CYS A 176 8.19 19.72 -0.31
N GLY A 177 9.30 20.47 -0.36
CA GLY A 177 9.36 21.74 -1.09
C GLY A 177 9.07 21.61 -2.59
N GLU A 178 9.59 20.57 -3.23
CA GLU A 178 9.29 20.28 -4.64
C GLU A 178 7.80 19.93 -4.86
N LEU A 179 7.21 19.14 -3.95
CA LEU A 179 5.79 18.81 -4.01
C LEU A 179 4.88 20.03 -3.75
N GLU A 180 5.24 20.89 -2.79
CA GLU A 180 4.54 22.16 -2.56
C GLU A 180 4.58 23.05 -3.80
N ALA A 181 5.75 23.21 -4.40
CA ALA A 181 5.90 24.01 -5.62
C ALA A 181 5.13 23.42 -6.81
N ALA A 182 5.06 22.09 -6.92
CA ALA A 182 4.21 21.43 -7.92
C ALA A 182 2.73 21.71 -7.67
N ALA A 183 2.29 21.60 -6.42
CA ALA A 183 0.88 21.78 -6.02
C ALA A 183 0.30 23.15 -6.38
N VAL A 184 1.14 24.18 -6.57
CA VAL A 184 0.67 25.53 -6.98
C VAL A 184 -0.12 25.48 -8.28
N ASN A 185 0.38 24.75 -9.30
CA ASN A 185 -0.19 24.70 -10.64
C ASN A 185 -0.73 23.32 -11.04
N LEU A 186 -0.69 22.33 -10.15
CA LEU A 186 -1.37 21.05 -10.40
C LEU A 186 -2.89 21.24 -10.35
N PRO A 187 -3.65 20.55 -11.21
CA PRO A 187 -5.10 20.60 -11.18
C PRO A 187 -5.65 20.02 -9.86
N ILE A 188 -6.80 20.52 -9.42
CA ILE A 188 -7.51 20.00 -8.26
C ILE A 188 -8.09 18.61 -8.58
N THR A 189 -8.64 18.44 -9.78
CA THR A 189 -9.19 17.19 -10.30
C THR A 189 -8.75 16.99 -11.74
N VAL A 190 -8.78 15.76 -12.21
CA VAL A 190 -8.51 15.41 -13.61
C VAL A 190 -9.72 14.70 -14.24
N PRO A 191 -9.91 14.79 -15.58
CA PRO A 191 -10.93 14.00 -16.26
C PRO A 191 -10.74 12.50 -16.04
N ILE A 192 -11.82 11.73 -16.08
CA ILE A 192 -11.80 10.26 -15.91
C ILE A 192 -10.78 9.59 -16.85
N SER A 193 -10.68 10.06 -18.09
CA SER A 193 -9.72 9.55 -19.09
C SER A 193 -8.25 9.81 -18.74
N GLN A 194 -7.99 10.65 -17.75
CA GLN A 194 -6.66 11.00 -17.26
C GLN A 194 -6.41 10.49 -15.84
N PHE A 195 -7.22 9.55 -15.37
CA PHE A 195 -7.04 8.90 -14.06
C PHE A 195 -5.61 8.38 -13.92
N GLY A 196 -4.99 8.65 -12.78
CA GLY A 196 -3.60 8.35 -12.50
C GLY A 196 -2.66 9.55 -12.67
N ARG A 197 -3.05 10.60 -13.41
CA ARG A 197 -2.28 11.85 -13.38
C ARG A 197 -2.35 12.48 -11.99
N PRO A 198 -1.22 13.01 -11.49
CA PRO A 198 -1.21 13.61 -10.17
C PRO A 198 -2.05 14.89 -10.12
N THR A 199 -2.74 15.06 -9.00
CA THR A 199 -3.50 16.26 -8.66
C THR A 199 -2.83 17.01 -7.51
N LYS A 200 -3.33 18.19 -7.16
CA LYS A 200 -2.92 18.91 -5.95
C LYS A 200 -3.05 18.01 -4.72
N GLY A 201 -4.14 17.23 -4.60
CA GLY A 201 -4.32 16.26 -3.53
C GLY A 201 -3.27 15.15 -3.51
N ALA A 202 -2.81 14.67 -4.66
CA ALA A 202 -1.74 13.69 -4.75
C ALA A 202 -0.41 14.24 -4.17
N ALA A 203 -0.08 15.49 -4.48
CA ALA A 203 1.11 16.16 -3.93
C ALA A 203 1.00 16.30 -2.40
N TYR A 204 -0.12 16.79 -1.90
CA TYR A 204 -0.37 16.93 -0.46
C TYR A 204 -0.39 15.59 0.26
N GLY A 205 -0.93 14.53 -0.36
CA GLY A 205 -0.93 13.18 0.19
C GLY A 205 0.47 12.60 0.36
N LEU A 206 1.35 12.81 -0.62
CA LEU A 206 2.76 12.42 -0.50
C LEU A 206 3.48 13.21 0.61
N ILE A 207 3.20 14.51 0.74
CA ILE A 207 3.74 15.33 1.82
C ILE A 207 3.27 14.80 3.18
N ALA A 208 1.98 14.53 3.34
CA ALA A 208 1.43 14.01 4.60
C ALA A 208 2.09 12.68 4.99
N ARG A 209 2.23 11.75 4.05
CA ARG A 209 2.91 10.46 4.25
C ARG A 209 4.38 10.65 4.64
N LEU A 210 5.10 11.51 3.93
CA LEU A 210 6.52 11.74 4.20
C LEU A 210 6.74 12.47 5.53
N ARG A 211 5.88 13.45 5.89
CA ARG A 211 5.93 14.13 7.19
C ARG A 211 5.66 13.16 8.35
N LEU A 212 4.69 12.25 8.19
CA LEU A 212 4.44 11.19 9.18
C LEU A 212 5.66 10.28 9.36
N GLN A 213 6.29 9.86 8.27
CA GLN A 213 7.49 9.05 8.32
C GLN A 213 8.65 9.79 8.99
N HIS A 214 8.85 11.07 8.67
CA HIS A 214 9.87 11.94 9.26
C HIS A 214 9.66 12.16 10.76
N ALA A 215 8.42 12.22 11.23
CA ALA A 215 8.06 12.33 12.64
C ALA A 215 8.25 11.03 13.44
N SER A 216 8.30 9.88 12.74
CA SER A 216 8.27 8.56 13.37
C SER A 216 9.62 8.18 14.00
N PRO A 217 9.65 7.29 15.02
CA PRO A 217 10.82 6.99 15.86
C PRO A 217 12.11 6.66 15.11
N LEU A 218 12.03 5.96 13.97
CA LEU A 218 13.23 5.59 13.21
C LEU A 218 13.98 6.80 12.65
N TYR A 219 13.27 7.89 12.31
CA TYR A 219 13.83 9.06 11.64
C TYR A 219 13.82 10.33 12.49
N ASN A 220 13.23 10.27 13.67
CA ASN A 220 13.04 11.44 14.54
C ASN A 220 13.90 11.41 15.81
N GLY A 221 15.10 10.84 15.75
CA GLY A 221 15.96 10.78 16.92
C GLY A 221 15.48 9.78 17.99
N GLY A 222 15.90 9.99 19.24
CA GLY A 222 15.55 9.08 20.33
C GLY A 222 16.31 7.75 20.29
N SER A 223 15.81 6.73 21.00
CA SER A 223 16.50 5.44 21.14
C SER A 223 16.56 4.64 19.84
N VAL A 224 15.46 4.61 19.09
CA VAL A 224 15.36 3.85 17.83
C VAL A 224 16.36 4.38 16.80
N ALA A 225 16.34 5.69 16.52
CA ALA A 225 17.27 6.30 15.58
C ALA A 225 18.73 6.12 16.00
N LYS A 226 19.03 6.21 17.31
CA LYS A 226 20.40 5.98 17.83
C LYS A 226 20.85 4.55 17.61
N THR A 227 19.99 3.58 17.81
CA THR A 227 20.32 2.16 17.63
C THR A 227 20.71 1.88 16.18
N TYR A 228 19.93 2.35 15.21
CA TYR A 228 20.15 2.01 13.80
C TYR A 228 21.12 2.96 13.09
N PHE A 229 21.18 4.25 13.47
CA PHE A 229 21.90 5.29 12.75
C PHE A 229 22.91 6.08 13.60
N GLY A 230 23.14 5.68 14.85
CA GLY A 230 24.00 6.42 15.77
C GLY A 230 25.46 6.58 15.36
N SER A 231 25.96 5.72 14.47
CA SER A 231 27.31 5.81 13.91
C SER A 231 27.38 6.40 12.50
N TRP A 232 26.24 6.57 11.82
CA TRP A 232 26.21 6.94 10.41
C TRP A 232 26.29 8.46 10.21
N ARG A 233 27.48 8.91 9.78
CA ARG A 233 27.79 10.33 9.63
C ARG A 233 28.29 10.65 8.22
N ARG A 234 27.98 11.86 7.79
CA ARG A 234 28.46 12.44 6.53
C ARG A 234 29.95 12.83 6.68
N SER A 235 30.80 12.36 5.77
CA SER A 235 32.26 12.50 5.92
C SER A 235 32.79 13.93 5.80
N VAL A 236 32.07 14.82 5.09
CA VAL A 236 32.52 16.19 4.82
C VAL A 236 32.37 17.15 6.00
N ASP A 237 31.38 16.94 6.87
CA ASP A 237 31.05 17.86 7.96
C ASP A 237 30.72 17.15 9.29
N ASN A 238 30.84 15.81 9.28
CA ASN A 238 30.52 14.96 10.43
C ASN A 238 29.05 15.05 10.93
N ALA A 239 28.13 15.58 10.12
CA ALA A 239 26.71 15.60 10.42
C ALA A 239 26.13 14.17 10.46
N TYR A 240 25.21 13.90 11.35
CA TYR A 240 24.44 12.65 11.30
C TYR A 240 23.54 12.63 10.08
N TYR A 241 23.50 11.52 9.36
CA TYR A 241 22.57 11.35 8.25
C TYR A 241 21.12 11.30 8.71
N VAL A 242 20.85 10.76 9.90
CA VAL A 242 19.54 10.78 10.55
C VAL A 242 19.67 11.47 11.89
N SER A 243 18.76 12.39 12.21
CA SER A 243 18.76 13.13 13.47
C SER A 243 18.83 12.18 14.67
N GLN A 244 19.64 12.55 15.67
CA GLN A 244 19.77 11.80 16.91
C GLN A 244 18.97 12.42 18.06
N THR A 245 18.39 13.60 17.84
CA THR A 245 17.58 14.34 18.81
C THR A 245 16.13 14.35 18.34
N GLU A 246 15.24 13.95 19.21
CA GLU A 246 13.80 13.96 18.95
C GLU A 246 13.30 15.41 18.80
N ASN A 247 12.45 15.61 17.79
CA ASN A 247 11.73 16.86 17.55
C ASN A 247 10.22 16.59 17.47
N VAL A 248 9.51 16.93 18.55
CA VAL A 248 8.06 16.70 18.66
C VAL A 248 7.27 17.56 17.66
N GLU A 249 7.78 18.71 17.22
CA GLU A 249 7.13 19.57 16.21
C GLU A 249 6.92 18.86 14.88
N ARG A 250 7.71 17.83 14.56
CA ARG A 250 7.51 17.02 13.33
C ARG A 250 6.15 16.33 13.30
N TRP A 251 5.63 15.93 14.47
CA TRP A 251 4.27 15.39 14.58
C TRP A 251 3.21 16.47 14.28
N ALA A 252 3.45 17.71 14.70
CA ALA A 252 2.56 18.82 14.35
C ALA A 252 2.55 19.11 12.85
N LEU A 253 3.73 19.06 12.19
CA LEU A 253 3.83 19.18 10.73
C LEU A 253 3.08 18.05 10.01
N ALA A 254 3.16 16.81 10.52
CA ALA A 254 2.41 15.67 9.97
C ALA A 254 0.89 15.86 10.15
N ALA A 255 0.46 16.29 11.34
CA ALA A 255 -0.95 16.57 11.62
C ALA A 255 -1.48 17.70 10.72
N ALA A 256 -0.74 18.80 10.57
CA ALA A 256 -1.11 19.91 9.71
C ALA A 256 -1.23 19.49 8.23
N ALA A 257 -0.30 18.66 7.74
CA ALA A 257 -0.35 18.14 6.37
C ALA A 257 -1.59 17.27 6.13
N CYS A 258 -1.97 16.41 7.08
CA CYS A 258 -3.21 15.62 7.02
C CYS A 258 -4.45 16.52 7.09
N ALA A 259 -4.50 17.44 8.07
CA ALA A 259 -5.60 18.38 8.26
C ALA A 259 -5.86 19.22 7.00
N ARG A 260 -4.81 19.65 6.30
CA ARG A 260 -4.92 20.38 5.02
C ARG A 260 -5.70 19.58 3.97
N ILE A 261 -5.41 18.29 3.83
CA ILE A 261 -6.12 17.41 2.89
C ILE A 261 -7.59 17.26 3.31
N MET A 262 -7.84 17.04 4.60
CA MET A 262 -9.19 16.94 5.14
C MET A 262 -9.99 18.25 4.89
N ASN A 263 -9.34 19.40 5.03
CA ASN A 263 -9.94 20.73 4.79
C ASN A 263 -10.23 21.01 3.30
N MET A 264 -9.65 20.25 2.37
CA MET A 264 -10.01 20.38 0.95
C MET A 264 -11.49 20.03 0.69
N GLY A 265 -12.09 19.17 1.51
CA GLY A 265 -13.49 18.73 1.36
C GLY A 265 -13.77 17.95 0.07
N LEU A 266 -12.73 17.34 -0.52
CA LEU A 266 -12.82 16.63 -1.81
C LEU A 266 -12.85 15.12 -1.64
N TYR A 267 -12.43 14.62 -0.48
CA TYR A 267 -12.23 13.21 -0.24
C TYR A 267 -13.06 12.74 0.94
N GLU A 268 -13.57 11.53 0.84
CA GLU A 268 -14.31 10.86 1.90
C GLU A 268 -14.08 9.34 1.83
N LEU A 269 -14.36 8.62 2.91
CA LEU A 269 -14.29 7.17 2.88
C LEU A 269 -15.35 6.62 1.92
N HIS A 270 -14.94 5.64 1.12
CA HIS A 270 -15.87 4.94 0.24
C HIS A 270 -16.93 4.20 1.07
N THR A 271 -18.19 4.38 0.71
CA THR A 271 -19.32 3.71 1.37
C THR A 271 -20.35 3.27 0.34
N ILE A 272 -20.96 2.14 0.60
CA ILE A 272 -22.13 1.62 -0.12
C ILE A 272 -23.32 1.66 0.84
N LYS A 273 -24.45 2.13 0.34
CA LYS A 273 -25.68 2.21 1.13
C LYS A 273 -26.17 0.81 1.53
N SER A 274 -26.60 0.67 2.76
CA SER A 274 -27.21 -0.58 3.27
C SER A 274 -28.50 -0.93 2.51
N ASP A 275 -28.72 -2.22 2.35
CA ASP A 275 -29.95 -2.78 1.77
C ASP A 275 -30.50 -3.93 2.65
N VAL A 276 -31.48 -4.67 2.13
CA VAL A 276 -32.12 -5.79 2.85
C VAL A 276 -31.18 -6.96 3.14
N ASN A 277 -30.06 -7.06 2.41
CA ASN A 277 -29.05 -8.11 2.57
C ASN A 277 -27.90 -7.69 3.49
N THR A 278 -27.87 -6.44 3.91
CA THR A 278 -26.83 -5.95 4.84
C THR A 278 -27.03 -6.52 6.22
N PRO A 279 -26.02 -7.12 6.85
CA PRO A 279 -26.10 -7.62 8.22
C PRO A 279 -26.47 -6.50 9.20
N LYS A 280 -27.22 -6.86 10.23
CA LYS A 280 -27.50 -5.93 11.34
C LYS A 280 -26.20 -5.60 12.07
N LEU A 281 -26.08 -4.34 12.47
CA LEU A 281 -24.96 -3.91 13.30
C LEU A 281 -25.02 -4.61 14.67
N PRO A 282 -23.87 -5.09 15.18
CA PRO A 282 -23.75 -5.64 16.53
C PRO A 282 -24.11 -4.60 17.60
N GLN A 283 -24.56 -5.08 18.75
CA GLN A 283 -24.76 -4.22 19.91
C GLN A 283 -23.46 -3.53 20.31
N GLY A 284 -23.52 -2.22 20.58
CA GLY A 284 -22.34 -1.41 20.91
C GLY A 284 -21.69 -0.72 19.72
N VAL A 285 -22.04 -1.09 18.49
CA VAL A 285 -21.66 -0.32 17.29
C VAL A 285 -22.66 0.83 17.13
N PRO A 286 -22.21 2.10 17.05
CA PRO A 286 -23.12 3.23 16.88
C PRO A 286 -23.94 3.12 15.60
N SER A 287 -25.27 3.16 15.73
CA SER A 287 -26.21 3.09 14.61
C SER A 287 -26.59 4.45 14.01
N THR A 288 -26.01 5.54 14.51
CA THR A 288 -26.08 6.85 13.84
C THR A 288 -25.57 6.74 12.42
N LEU A 289 -26.07 7.59 11.53
CA LEU A 289 -25.64 7.57 10.14
C LEU A 289 -24.12 7.83 10.02
N PHE A 290 -23.50 7.15 9.08
CA PHE A 290 -22.11 7.42 8.74
C PHE A 290 -21.95 8.90 8.33
N PRO A 291 -20.88 9.62 8.76
CA PRO A 291 -19.65 9.12 9.41
C PRO A 291 -19.63 9.16 10.95
N GLU A 292 -20.69 9.53 11.64
CA GLU A 292 -20.77 9.60 13.12
C GLU A 292 -21.04 8.24 13.76
N GLY A 293 -21.38 7.23 12.96
CA GLY A 293 -21.59 5.84 13.31
C GLY A 293 -21.57 4.98 12.07
N ALA A 294 -21.94 3.71 12.18
CA ALA A 294 -21.96 2.74 11.08
C ALA A 294 -23.37 2.60 10.43
N GLY A 295 -24.33 3.45 10.81
CA GLY A 295 -25.70 3.37 10.28
C GLY A 295 -25.79 3.80 8.82
N GLY A 296 -26.71 3.18 8.09
CA GLY A 296 -27.06 3.54 6.71
C GLY A 296 -26.09 3.02 5.63
N ILE A 297 -25.03 2.33 6.02
CA ILE A 297 -24.05 1.75 5.09
C ILE A 297 -23.98 0.23 5.18
N ASP A 298 -23.46 -0.41 4.16
CA ASP A 298 -23.08 -1.82 4.13
C ASP A 298 -21.58 -1.95 4.41
N PRO A 299 -21.15 -2.42 5.60
CA PRO A 299 -19.74 -2.46 5.96
C PRO A 299 -18.89 -3.39 5.09
N PHE A 300 -19.46 -4.50 4.60
CA PHE A 300 -18.74 -5.42 3.72
C PHE A 300 -18.45 -4.76 2.38
N ARG A 301 -19.49 -4.27 1.70
CA ARG A 301 -19.38 -3.67 0.38
C ARG A 301 -18.63 -2.33 0.41
N SER A 302 -18.80 -1.55 1.46
CA SER A 302 -18.07 -0.28 1.65
C SER A 302 -16.56 -0.48 1.71
N TYR A 303 -16.08 -1.65 2.11
CA TYR A 303 -14.66 -1.99 2.06
C TYR A 303 -14.29 -2.75 0.79
N SER A 304 -15.01 -3.82 0.43
CA SER A 304 -14.61 -4.73 -0.63
C SER A 304 -14.69 -4.13 -2.03
N ASP A 305 -15.77 -3.38 -2.34
CA ASP A 305 -16.09 -2.95 -3.70
C ASP A 305 -15.02 -2.03 -4.30
N MET A 306 -14.30 -1.29 -3.43
CA MET A 306 -13.19 -0.43 -3.82
C MET A 306 -12.01 -1.24 -4.39
N PHE A 307 -11.75 -2.43 -3.86
CA PHE A 307 -10.57 -3.24 -4.23
C PHE A 307 -10.89 -4.28 -5.30
N THR A 308 -12.11 -4.79 -5.32
CA THR A 308 -12.52 -5.83 -6.27
C THR A 308 -12.77 -5.30 -7.68
N GLY A 309 -12.96 -3.99 -7.83
CA GLY A 309 -13.31 -3.33 -9.09
C GLY A 309 -14.82 -3.22 -9.32
N GLU A 310 -15.66 -3.61 -8.34
CA GLU A 310 -17.10 -3.36 -8.39
C GLU A 310 -17.39 -1.85 -8.45
N THR A 311 -16.68 -1.05 -7.67
CA THR A 311 -16.68 0.40 -7.81
C THR A 311 -15.62 0.85 -8.80
N VAL A 312 -16.00 1.70 -9.74
CA VAL A 312 -15.10 2.28 -10.74
C VAL A 312 -14.06 3.17 -10.05
N PRO A 313 -12.76 2.83 -10.09
CA PRO A 313 -11.72 3.56 -9.34
C PRO A 313 -11.66 5.05 -9.64
N GLN A 314 -11.94 5.45 -10.88
CA GLN A 314 -11.88 6.82 -11.36
C GLN A 314 -12.92 7.76 -10.70
N THR A 315 -13.97 7.20 -10.12
CA THR A 315 -15.05 7.96 -9.45
C THR A 315 -15.12 7.69 -7.96
N ASN A 316 -14.17 6.92 -7.42
CA ASN A 316 -14.16 6.57 -6.01
C ASN A 316 -13.67 7.77 -5.17
N PRO A 317 -14.49 8.30 -4.23
CA PRO A 317 -14.14 9.49 -3.45
C PRO A 317 -13.00 9.27 -2.45
N GLU A 318 -12.65 8.01 -2.16
CA GLU A 318 -11.56 7.69 -1.24
C GLU A 318 -10.18 7.79 -1.92
N TYR A 319 -10.09 7.69 -3.25
CA TYR A 319 -8.82 7.78 -3.96
C TYR A 319 -8.32 9.22 -4.03
N ILE A 320 -7.31 9.55 -3.24
CA ILE A 320 -6.56 10.80 -3.36
C ILE A 320 -5.65 10.72 -4.58
N TRP A 321 -4.98 9.59 -4.75
CA TRP A 321 -4.20 9.25 -5.92
C TRP A 321 -4.19 7.74 -6.14
N GLY A 322 -4.42 7.31 -7.35
CA GLY A 322 -4.47 5.90 -7.70
C GLY A 322 -4.19 5.69 -9.18
N ARG A 323 -4.10 4.45 -9.59
CA ARG A 323 -3.92 4.07 -10.99
C ARG A 323 -4.67 2.79 -11.33
N MET A 324 -4.98 2.60 -12.60
CA MET A 324 -5.36 1.27 -13.08
C MET A 324 -4.11 0.41 -13.12
N SER A 325 -4.17 -0.78 -12.52
CA SER A 325 -3.06 -1.72 -12.47
C SER A 325 -3.47 -3.08 -13.01
N GLY A 326 -2.88 -3.48 -14.12
CA GLY A 326 -3.01 -4.84 -14.64
C GLY A 326 -2.34 -5.89 -13.74
N ASN A 327 -1.37 -5.46 -12.92
CA ASN A 327 -0.61 -6.37 -12.05
C ASN A 327 -1.40 -6.85 -10.84
N ILE A 328 -2.49 -6.16 -10.45
CA ILE A 328 -3.40 -6.66 -9.41
C ILE A 328 -4.03 -8.00 -9.82
N ALA A 329 -4.25 -8.23 -11.11
CA ALA A 329 -4.71 -9.52 -11.59
C ALA A 329 -3.72 -10.66 -11.23
N ASP A 330 -2.42 -10.42 -11.30
CA ASP A 330 -1.40 -11.44 -10.94
C ASP A 330 -1.48 -11.81 -9.46
N ILE A 331 -1.76 -10.84 -8.56
CA ILE A 331 -2.03 -11.12 -7.15
C ILE A 331 -3.21 -12.08 -7.02
N THR A 332 -4.31 -11.80 -7.71
CA THR A 332 -5.49 -12.67 -7.63
C THR A 332 -5.18 -14.08 -8.09
N ARG A 333 -4.33 -14.26 -9.10
CA ARG A 333 -3.91 -15.59 -9.56
C ARG A 333 -3.18 -16.39 -8.50
N HIS A 334 -2.36 -15.74 -7.67
CA HIS A 334 -1.67 -16.38 -6.55
C HIS A 334 -2.59 -16.68 -5.35
N SER A 335 -3.80 -16.18 -5.36
CA SER A 335 -4.82 -16.48 -4.35
C SER A 335 -5.80 -17.56 -4.80
N PHE A 336 -5.99 -17.72 -6.11
CA PHE A 336 -6.87 -18.76 -6.67
C PHE A 336 -6.21 -20.13 -6.60
N ASN A 337 -7.04 -21.14 -6.37
CA ASN A 337 -6.65 -22.55 -6.37
C ASN A 337 -6.08 -22.98 -7.73
N GLY A 338 -4.99 -23.75 -7.71
CA GLY A 338 -4.28 -24.21 -8.90
C GLY A 338 -5.08 -25.20 -9.74
N ASP A 339 -5.51 -26.29 -9.14
CA ASP A 339 -6.12 -27.40 -9.86
C ASP A 339 -7.53 -27.09 -10.36
N ILE A 340 -8.36 -26.53 -9.50
CA ILE A 340 -9.78 -26.30 -9.82
C ILE A 340 -9.98 -24.99 -10.54
N LEU A 341 -9.35 -23.91 -10.06
CA LEU A 341 -9.65 -22.55 -10.50
C LEU A 341 -8.57 -21.92 -11.39
N GLY A 342 -7.44 -22.61 -11.63
CA GLY A 342 -6.38 -22.19 -12.56
C GLY A 342 -5.46 -21.11 -12.01
N GLY A 343 -5.37 -20.99 -10.69
CA GLY A 343 -4.46 -20.11 -9.98
C GLY A 343 -3.15 -20.78 -9.58
N PHE A 344 -2.43 -20.16 -8.64
CA PHE A 344 -1.19 -20.69 -8.07
C PHE A 344 -1.25 -20.90 -6.56
N ASN A 345 -2.29 -20.42 -5.88
CA ASN A 345 -2.59 -20.67 -4.47
C ASN A 345 -1.44 -20.39 -3.47
N GLY A 346 -0.44 -19.63 -3.84
CA GLY A 346 0.80 -19.51 -3.10
C GLY A 346 0.99 -18.21 -2.31
N MET A 347 0.07 -17.24 -2.42
CA MET A 347 0.16 -15.98 -1.68
C MET A 347 -0.61 -16.08 -0.36
N CYS A 348 0.12 -16.37 0.70
CA CYS A 348 -0.43 -16.75 1.99
C CYS A 348 -0.41 -15.60 2.99
N VAL A 349 -1.38 -15.62 3.89
CA VAL A 349 -1.48 -14.69 5.02
C VAL A 349 -1.10 -15.45 6.30
N PRO A 350 -0.13 -14.97 7.11
CA PRO A 350 0.24 -15.60 8.37
C PRO A 350 -0.88 -15.55 9.42
N GLN A 351 -0.91 -16.53 10.33
CA GLN A 351 -1.90 -16.60 11.42
C GLN A 351 -1.91 -15.32 12.28
N LYS A 352 -0.74 -14.70 12.48
CA LYS A 352 -0.62 -13.41 13.19
C LYS A 352 -1.57 -12.34 12.65
N VAL A 353 -1.69 -12.22 11.33
CA VAL A 353 -2.60 -11.27 10.69
C VAL A 353 -4.07 -11.70 10.90
N ILE A 354 -4.34 -12.98 10.79
CA ILE A 354 -5.69 -13.56 10.99
C ILE A 354 -6.20 -13.24 12.41
N ASP A 355 -5.31 -13.32 13.40
CA ASP A 355 -5.65 -13.08 14.81
C ASP A 355 -5.91 -11.60 15.12
N LYS A 356 -5.41 -10.67 14.31
CA LYS A 356 -5.66 -9.23 14.47
C LYS A 356 -7.06 -8.80 14.02
N TYR A 357 -7.70 -9.54 13.12
CA TYR A 357 -9.10 -9.29 12.78
C TYR A 357 -9.98 -9.47 13.99
N LYS A 358 -10.91 -8.56 14.20
CA LYS A 358 -11.82 -8.56 15.34
C LYS A 358 -13.01 -9.51 15.12
N MET A 359 -13.73 -9.78 16.20
CA MET A 359 -15.08 -10.32 16.12
C MET A 359 -16.03 -9.24 15.59
N ALA A 360 -17.22 -9.63 15.18
CA ALA A 360 -18.20 -8.71 14.58
C ALA A 360 -18.53 -7.51 15.49
N ASP A 361 -18.47 -7.70 16.81
CA ASP A 361 -18.71 -6.66 17.83
C ASP A 361 -17.45 -5.82 18.18
N GLY A 362 -16.35 -6.01 17.46
CA GLY A 362 -15.10 -5.27 17.64
C GLY A 362 -14.17 -5.81 18.72
N ARG A 363 -14.54 -6.86 19.44
CA ARG A 363 -13.67 -7.49 20.44
C ARG A 363 -12.57 -8.31 19.78
N SER A 364 -11.46 -8.49 20.50
CA SER A 364 -10.42 -9.44 20.05
C SER A 364 -10.92 -10.88 20.20
N ILE A 365 -10.27 -11.81 19.48
CA ILE A 365 -10.58 -13.25 19.56
C ILE A 365 -10.40 -13.78 20.98
N GLN A 366 -9.42 -13.25 21.75
CA GLN A 366 -9.16 -13.66 23.13
C GLN A 366 -10.25 -13.19 24.11
N ASN A 367 -10.96 -12.11 23.77
CA ASN A 367 -11.99 -11.50 24.60
C ASN A 367 -13.36 -11.52 23.90
N SER A 368 -13.61 -12.54 23.07
CA SER A 368 -14.87 -12.68 22.34
C SER A 368 -16.08 -12.74 23.29
N SER A 369 -17.20 -12.18 22.82
CA SER A 369 -18.44 -12.18 23.60
C SER A 369 -19.21 -13.50 23.46
N SER A 370 -20.21 -13.71 24.33
CA SER A 370 -21.14 -14.84 24.19
C SER A 370 -22.05 -14.71 22.96
N GLU A 371 -22.25 -13.49 22.46
CA GLU A 371 -23.06 -13.23 21.25
C GLU A 371 -22.26 -13.53 19.97
N TYR A 372 -20.96 -13.23 19.98
CA TYR A 372 -20.02 -13.49 18.88
C TYR A 372 -18.83 -14.32 19.39
N PRO A 373 -19.05 -15.60 19.73
CA PRO A 373 -18.02 -16.44 20.33
C PRO A 373 -16.95 -16.82 19.29
N TYR A 374 -15.71 -16.90 19.76
CA TYR A 374 -14.59 -17.49 19.05
C TYR A 374 -14.23 -18.85 19.67
N SER A 375 -13.95 -19.83 18.83
CA SER A 375 -13.39 -21.12 19.27
C SER A 375 -12.46 -21.66 18.18
N GLU A 376 -11.39 -22.29 18.61
CA GLU A 376 -10.50 -23.06 17.71
C GLU A 376 -11.02 -24.48 17.47
N ASP A 377 -11.97 -24.93 18.31
CA ASP A 377 -12.55 -26.24 18.24
C ASP A 377 -13.89 -26.26 17.49
N GLY A 378 -14.06 -27.27 16.66
CA GLY A 378 -15.31 -27.63 16.04
C GLY A 378 -15.70 -26.77 14.83
N MET A 379 -16.83 -27.14 14.28
CA MET A 379 -17.41 -26.55 13.07
C MET A 379 -18.75 -25.90 13.39
N THR A 380 -19.12 -24.87 12.61
CA THR A 380 -20.43 -24.23 12.72
C THR A 380 -21.54 -25.21 12.32
N ASN A 381 -22.65 -25.18 13.05
CA ASN A 381 -23.88 -25.91 12.71
C ASN A 381 -24.87 -25.02 11.91
N THR A 382 -24.51 -23.77 11.63
CA THR A 382 -25.35 -22.86 10.86
C THR A 382 -25.37 -23.26 9.39
N GLY A 383 -26.54 -23.15 8.76
CA GLY A 383 -26.66 -23.33 7.31
C GLY A 383 -25.86 -22.26 6.54
N GLN A 384 -25.78 -22.45 5.24
CA GLN A 384 -25.18 -21.44 4.35
C GLN A 384 -25.91 -20.10 4.51
N MET A 385 -25.15 -19.02 4.66
CA MET A 385 -25.66 -17.66 4.80
C MET A 385 -25.18 -16.81 3.63
N THR A 386 -26.03 -15.93 3.13
CA THR A 386 -25.64 -14.92 2.15
C THR A 386 -25.94 -13.54 2.73
N PHE A 387 -24.94 -12.67 2.69
CA PHE A 387 -25.08 -11.27 3.09
C PHE A 387 -24.23 -10.40 2.18
N SER A 388 -24.71 -9.22 1.84
CA SER A 388 -23.95 -8.22 1.06
C SER A 388 -23.32 -8.78 -0.25
N GLY A 389 -23.92 -9.82 -0.85
CA GLY A 389 -23.37 -10.58 -1.99
C GLY A 389 -22.36 -11.66 -1.64
N TYR A 390 -21.88 -11.73 -0.40
CA TYR A 390 -20.95 -12.75 0.07
C TYR A 390 -21.68 -14.00 0.55
N THR A 391 -21.18 -15.18 0.17
CA THR A 391 -21.72 -16.47 0.64
C THR A 391 -20.78 -17.10 1.65
N LEU A 392 -21.25 -17.26 2.88
CA LEU A 392 -20.59 -17.99 3.97
C LEU A 392 -21.16 -19.41 4.01
N ASN A 393 -20.29 -20.40 3.78
CA ASN A 393 -20.72 -21.81 3.74
C ASN A 393 -21.16 -22.35 5.11
N THR A 394 -21.94 -23.44 5.06
CA THR A 394 -22.19 -24.29 6.22
C THR A 394 -20.94 -25.07 6.61
N GLY A 395 -20.80 -25.43 7.88
CA GLY A 395 -19.76 -26.29 8.38
C GLY A 395 -18.34 -25.71 8.18
N ILE A 396 -18.18 -24.39 8.33
CA ILE A 396 -16.86 -23.77 8.45
C ILE A 396 -16.34 -23.93 9.89
N SER A 397 -15.02 -23.84 10.09
CA SER A 397 -14.46 -23.81 11.45
C SER A 397 -15.03 -22.64 12.26
N ASN A 398 -15.26 -22.86 13.55
CA ASN A 398 -15.67 -21.83 14.48
C ASN A 398 -14.68 -20.65 14.57
N MET A 399 -13.40 -20.86 14.20
CA MET A 399 -12.39 -19.79 14.06
C MET A 399 -12.77 -18.71 13.05
N TYR A 400 -13.58 -19.05 12.06
CA TYR A 400 -13.93 -18.16 10.94
C TYR A 400 -15.34 -17.59 11.06
N ALA A 401 -16.10 -18.04 12.03
CA ALA A 401 -17.44 -17.52 12.31
C ALA A 401 -17.39 -16.20 13.08
N ASN A 402 -18.44 -15.40 12.96
CA ASN A 402 -18.64 -14.17 13.73
C ASN A 402 -17.51 -13.13 13.64
N ARG A 403 -16.76 -13.13 12.54
CA ARG A 403 -15.65 -12.18 12.32
C ARG A 403 -16.16 -10.87 11.72
N GLU A 404 -15.37 -9.80 11.86
CA GLU A 404 -15.64 -8.52 11.21
C GLU A 404 -15.69 -8.63 9.68
N MET A 405 -16.35 -7.69 9.01
CA MET A 405 -16.62 -7.77 7.57
C MET A 405 -15.36 -7.74 6.70
N ARG A 406 -14.29 -7.05 7.13
CA ARG A 406 -13.02 -7.02 6.40
C ARG A 406 -12.31 -8.38 6.39
N PHE A 407 -12.54 -9.23 7.40
CA PHE A 407 -12.05 -10.62 7.38
C PHE A 407 -12.60 -11.37 6.19
N TYR A 408 -13.91 -11.36 6.01
CA TYR A 408 -14.56 -12.04 4.89
C TYR A 408 -14.19 -11.42 3.53
N ALA A 409 -13.97 -10.12 3.49
CA ALA A 409 -13.55 -9.43 2.26
C ALA A 409 -12.12 -9.78 1.85
N SER A 410 -11.22 -9.99 2.83
CA SER A 410 -9.77 -10.04 2.56
C SER A 410 -9.14 -11.41 2.67
N ILE A 411 -9.76 -12.37 3.39
CA ILE A 411 -9.13 -13.64 3.73
C ILE A 411 -9.85 -14.82 3.08
N GLY A 412 -9.08 -15.63 2.36
CA GLY A 412 -9.49 -16.95 1.89
C GLY A 412 -9.03 -18.01 2.90
N PHE A 413 -9.97 -18.82 3.39
CA PHE A 413 -9.78 -19.86 4.40
C PHE A 413 -10.42 -21.18 3.94
N SER A 414 -10.08 -22.30 4.56
CA SER A 414 -10.64 -23.61 4.21
C SER A 414 -12.16 -23.62 4.34
N ARG A 415 -12.85 -24.16 3.36
CA ARG A 415 -14.31 -24.20 3.15
C ARG A 415 -14.94 -22.87 2.73
N ARG A 416 -14.14 -21.86 2.32
CA ARG A 416 -14.66 -20.66 1.67
C ARG A 416 -15.32 -21.03 0.34
N TYR A 417 -16.41 -20.33 0.03
CA TYR A 417 -17.12 -20.42 -1.25
C TYR A 417 -16.50 -19.48 -2.28
N TRP A 418 -16.24 -20.01 -3.48
CA TRP A 418 -15.67 -19.26 -4.60
C TRP A 418 -16.66 -19.26 -5.76
N THR A 419 -17.20 -18.09 -6.06
CA THR A 419 -18.20 -17.92 -7.10
C THR A 419 -17.63 -18.09 -8.49
N ALA A 420 -16.55 -17.37 -8.83
CA ALA A 420 -15.91 -17.38 -10.15
C ALA A 420 -16.94 -17.33 -11.30
N SER A 421 -17.91 -16.42 -11.19
CA SER A 421 -19.17 -16.49 -11.95
C SER A 421 -19.02 -16.20 -13.45
N SER A 422 -17.91 -15.61 -13.90
CA SER A 422 -17.71 -15.31 -15.33
C SER A 422 -17.51 -16.56 -16.20
N THR A 423 -17.02 -17.68 -15.63
CA THR A 423 -16.87 -18.90 -16.42
C THR A 423 -18.19 -19.68 -16.58
N SER A 424 -18.41 -20.24 -17.76
CA SER A 424 -19.54 -21.18 -18.02
C SER A 424 -19.22 -22.60 -17.54
N ASP A 425 -17.96 -22.96 -17.28
CA ASP A 425 -17.57 -24.29 -16.80
C ASP A 425 -18.05 -24.51 -15.35
N THR A 426 -19.10 -25.35 -15.22
CA THR A 426 -19.73 -25.65 -13.93
C THR A 426 -18.82 -26.34 -12.92
N ARG A 427 -17.69 -26.93 -13.35
CA ARG A 427 -16.69 -27.53 -12.49
C ARG A 427 -15.72 -26.50 -11.89
N LYS A 428 -15.77 -25.25 -12.35
CA LYS A 428 -14.84 -24.17 -12.02
C LYS A 428 -15.51 -22.93 -11.41
N LYS A 429 -16.79 -23.01 -11.14
CA LYS A 429 -17.55 -21.95 -10.46
C LYS A 429 -18.40 -22.52 -9.34
N ASN A 430 -18.74 -21.68 -8.39
CA ASN A 430 -19.55 -22.06 -7.22
C ASN A 430 -18.92 -23.22 -6.45
N ILE A 431 -17.60 -23.14 -6.21
CA ILE A 431 -16.80 -24.19 -5.62
C ILE A 431 -16.51 -23.87 -4.15
N THR A 432 -16.69 -24.84 -3.27
CA THR A 432 -16.12 -24.81 -1.92
C THR A 432 -14.68 -25.30 -1.98
N VAL A 433 -13.74 -24.44 -1.57
CA VAL A 433 -12.32 -24.75 -1.58
C VAL A 433 -11.89 -25.21 -0.19
N THR A 434 -11.14 -26.31 -0.11
CA THR A 434 -10.61 -26.88 1.13
C THR A 434 -9.10 -27.04 1.04
N TYR A 435 -8.38 -26.70 2.12
CA TYR A 435 -6.91 -26.63 2.16
C TYR A 435 -6.26 -27.73 2.99
N ASP A 436 -7.04 -28.59 3.62
CA ASP A 436 -6.56 -29.75 4.35
C ASP A 436 -5.85 -30.78 3.43
N LYS A 437 -5.15 -31.74 4.00
CA LYS A 437 -4.40 -32.76 3.27
C LYS A 437 -5.20 -33.47 2.18
N ASN A 438 -6.48 -33.74 2.43
CA ASN A 438 -7.38 -34.40 1.50
C ASN A 438 -8.25 -33.40 0.70
N GLY A 439 -8.04 -32.11 0.94
CA GLY A 439 -8.82 -31.03 0.34
C GLY A 439 -8.53 -30.86 -1.15
N ASN A 440 -9.49 -30.26 -1.85
CA ASN A 440 -9.38 -30.02 -3.29
C ASN A 440 -8.39 -28.93 -3.67
N SER A 441 -7.80 -28.24 -2.69
CA SER A 441 -6.81 -27.17 -2.84
C SER A 441 -5.66 -27.28 -1.84
N GLY A 442 -5.53 -28.41 -1.18
CA GLY A 442 -4.44 -28.71 -0.25
C GLY A 442 -3.13 -28.98 -0.97
N ARG A 443 -2.07 -29.14 -0.19
CA ARG A 443 -0.70 -29.39 -0.70
C ARG A 443 -0.60 -30.61 -1.63
N TYR A 444 -1.43 -31.60 -1.43
CA TYR A 444 -1.40 -32.86 -2.17
C TYR A 444 -2.48 -32.97 -3.23
N SER A 445 -3.27 -31.92 -3.46
CA SER A 445 -4.34 -31.92 -4.47
C SER A 445 -3.79 -31.94 -5.90
N SER A 446 -2.55 -31.43 -6.11
CA SER A 446 -1.87 -31.47 -7.40
C SER A 446 -0.59 -32.27 -7.32
N ALA A 447 -0.49 -33.32 -8.11
CA ALA A 447 0.71 -34.17 -8.20
C ALA A 447 1.92 -33.47 -8.84
N ASN A 448 1.74 -32.30 -9.44
CA ASN A 448 2.73 -31.73 -10.36
C ASN A 448 3.34 -30.40 -9.94
N VAL A 449 2.86 -29.71 -8.90
CA VAL A 449 3.31 -28.35 -8.58
C VAL A 449 3.76 -28.28 -7.12
N LYS A 450 5.06 -28.11 -6.90
CA LYS A 450 5.67 -28.18 -5.57
C LYS A 450 5.30 -27.02 -4.65
N ASN A 451 4.89 -25.87 -5.18
CA ASN A 451 4.73 -24.61 -4.42
C ASN A 451 3.33 -23.99 -4.50
N ASP A 452 2.43 -24.57 -5.29
CA ASP A 452 1.10 -24.02 -5.54
C ASP A 452 0.09 -24.44 -4.45
N TYR A 453 0.41 -24.18 -3.19
CA TYR A 453 -0.45 -24.51 -2.05
C TYR A 453 -0.42 -23.41 -0.98
N PRO A 454 -1.50 -23.25 -0.18
CA PRO A 454 -1.56 -22.22 0.86
C PRO A 454 -0.80 -22.67 2.10
N SER A 455 0.50 -22.41 2.16
CA SER A 455 1.39 -22.90 3.23
C SER A 455 0.97 -22.53 4.65
N THR A 456 0.22 -21.43 4.81
CA THR A 456 -0.34 -21.03 6.12
C THR A 456 -1.80 -21.48 6.32
N GLY A 457 -2.42 -22.09 5.31
CA GLY A 457 -3.85 -22.39 5.31
C GLY A 457 -4.75 -21.20 5.00
N TYR A 458 -4.16 -20.04 4.65
CA TYR A 458 -4.89 -18.80 4.31
C TYR A 458 -4.31 -18.14 3.07
N VAL A 459 -5.17 -17.52 2.26
CA VAL A 459 -4.76 -16.72 1.09
C VAL A 459 -5.40 -15.35 1.15
N ILE A 460 -4.81 -14.37 0.46
CA ILE A 460 -5.39 -13.04 0.32
C ILE A 460 -6.52 -13.05 -0.72
N THR A 461 -7.69 -12.49 -0.39
CA THR A 461 -8.84 -12.37 -1.32
C THR A 461 -9.29 -10.93 -1.53
N LYS A 462 -8.63 -9.96 -0.92
CA LYS A 462 -8.99 -8.54 -0.94
C LYS A 462 -9.31 -7.99 -2.33
N TYR A 463 -8.58 -8.44 -3.35
CA TYR A 463 -8.72 -7.97 -4.73
C TYR A 463 -9.57 -8.88 -5.62
N ILE A 464 -10.21 -9.91 -5.06
CA ILE A 464 -10.98 -10.88 -5.85
C ILE A 464 -12.42 -10.44 -5.97
N HIS A 465 -12.85 -10.18 -7.19
CA HIS A 465 -14.26 -9.97 -7.50
C HIS A 465 -14.98 -11.34 -7.63
N GLU A 466 -16.25 -11.41 -7.28
CA GLU A 466 -17.04 -12.65 -7.37
C GLU A 466 -17.09 -13.25 -8.78
N SER A 467 -16.97 -12.42 -9.82
CA SER A 467 -16.92 -12.89 -11.20
C SER A 467 -15.53 -13.26 -11.68
N ASP A 468 -14.47 -12.96 -10.95
CA ASP A 468 -13.10 -13.28 -11.40
C ASP A 468 -12.93 -14.79 -11.56
N ALA A 469 -12.46 -15.21 -12.74
CA ALA A 469 -12.11 -16.59 -13.06
C ALA A 469 -10.81 -16.64 -13.86
N TRP A 470 -9.93 -17.60 -13.52
CA TRP A 470 -8.63 -17.78 -14.21
C TRP A 470 -8.65 -18.95 -15.20
N SER A 471 -9.68 -19.77 -15.18
CA SER A 471 -9.82 -20.91 -16.08
C SER A 471 -11.26 -21.23 -16.37
N GLY A 472 -11.48 -22.01 -17.45
CA GLY A 472 -12.79 -22.36 -17.95
C GLY A 472 -13.24 -21.45 -19.11
N GLU A 473 -14.25 -21.89 -19.84
CA GLU A 473 -14.80 -21.15 -20.96
C GLU A 473 -15.44 -19.84 -20.50
N GLY A 474 -15.11 -18.72 -21.16
CA GLY A 474 -15.60 -17.39 -20.83
C GLY A 474 -14.96 -16.74 -19.59
N ALA A 475 -13.93 -17.37 -18.98
CA ALA A 475 -13.24 -16.84 -17.82
C ALA A 475 -12.71 -15.43 -18.04
N GLN A 476 -13.08 -14.50 -17.19
CA GLN A 476 -12.67 -13.09 -17.22
C GLN A 476 -12.29 -12.60 -15.83
N ARG A 477 -11.58 -11.50 -15.75
CA ARG A 477 -11.23 -10.78 -14.53
C ARG A 477 -11.70 -9.35 -14.66
N VAL A 478 -12.27 -8.80 -13.59
CA VAL A 478 -12.65 -7.40 -13.49
C VAL A 478 -11.38 -6.55 -13.44
N ALA A 479 -11.37 -5.45 -14.17
CA ALA A 479 -10.27 -4.47 -14.09
C ALA A 479 -10.26 -3.78 -12.73
N LYS A 480 -9.07 -3.62 -12.13
CA LYS A 480 -8.92 -3.10 -10.77
C LYS A 480 -8.01 -1.89 -10.74
N GLY A 481 -8.36 -0.92 -9.90
CA GLY A 481 -7.47 0.17 -9.55
C GLY A 481 -6.63 -0.20 -8.32
N PHE A 482 -5.46 0.44 -8.22
CA PHE A 482 -4.63 0.41 -7.03
C PHE A 482 -4.59 1.80 -6.40
N PRO A 483 -5.00 1.95 -5.13
CA PRO A 483 -4.90 3.22 -4.42
C PRO A 483 -3.46 3.45 -4.00
N ILE A 484 -2.78 4.43 -4.58
CA ILE A 484 -1.43 4.83 -4.15
C ILE A 484 -1.54 5.58 -2.82
N ILE A 485 -2.52 6.49 -2.73
CA ILE A 485 -2.90 7.20 -1.49
C ILE A 485 -4.42 7.25 -1.42
N ARG A 486 -4.99 6.88 -0.29
CA ARG A 486 -6.42 6.95 -0.04
C ARG A 486 -6.76 7.62 1.29
N TYR A 487 -7.97 8.11 1.41
CA TYR A 487 -8.39 8.97 2.52
C TYR A 487 -8.31 8.30 3.89
N ALA A 488 -8.52 6.97 3.98
CA ALA A 488 -8.32 6.24 5.24
C ALA A 488 -6.88 6.37 5.77
N GLU A 489 -5.87 6.43 4.88
CA GLU A 489 -4.48 6.65 5.30
C GLU A 489 -4.30 8.03 5.94
N ILE A 490 -4.95 9.05 5.38
CA ILE A 490 -4.88 10.41 5.94
C ILE A 490 -5.53 10.46 7.32
N LEU A 491 -6.70 9.83 7.49
CA LEU A 491 -7.41 9.80 8.77
C LEU A 491 -6.60 9.10 9.87
N LEU A 492 -6.06 7.91 9.59
CA LEU A 492 -5.24 7.17 10.56
C LEU A 492 -3.90 7.85 10.83
N SER A 493 -3.29 8.47 9.80
CA SER A 493 -2.05 9.24 9.96
C SER A 493 -2.27 10.51 10.80
N TYR A 494 -3.40 11.17 10.64
CA TYR A 494 -3.78 12.33 11.44
C TYR A 494 -3.99 11.94 12.92
N ALA A 495 -4.74 10.86 13.18
CA ALA A 495 -4.93 10.35 14.54
C ALA A 495 -3.60 9.99 15.21
N GLU A 496 -2.69 9.32 14.47
CA GLU A 496 -1.35 8.97 14.95
C GLU A 496 -0.51 10.22 15.28
N ALA A 497 -0.52 11.19 14.37
CA ALA A 497 0.25 12.42 14.54
C ALA A 497 -0.22 13.22 15.77
N LEU A 498 -1.52 13.38 15.96
CA LEU A 498 -2.08 14.03 17.14
C LEU A 498 -1.77 13.28 18.44
N ASN A 499 -1.89 11.94 18.41
CA ASN A 499 -1.63 11.12 19.60
C ASN A 499 -0.18 11.26 20.11
N ASN A 500 0.79 11.41 19.20
CA ASN A 500 2.21 11.48 19.53
C ASN A 500 2.70 12.89 19.93
N LEU A 501 1.85 13.90 19.98
CA LEU A 501 2.20 15.24 20.46
C LEU A 501 2.33 15.30 22.00
N GLY A 502 1.78 14.34 22.74
CA GLY A 502 1.78 14.36 24.20
C GLY A 502 1.14 15.64 24.76
N ASN A 503 1.88 16.37 25.57
CA ASN A 503 1.42 17.65 26.13
C ASN A 503 1.83 18.87 25.29
N ALA A 504 2.49 18.68 24.16
CA ALA A 504 2.96 19.78 23.32
C ALA A 504 1.81 20.35 22.45
N SER A 505 1.94 21.62 22.14
CA SER A 505 1.06 22.32 21.19
C SER A 505 1.90 23.22 20.30
N PHE A 506 1.63 23.15 18.98
CA PHE A 506 2.34 23.95 17.99
C PHE A 506 1.35 24.54 16.99
N THR A 507 1.52 25.82 16.65
CA THR A 507 0.85 26.41 15.50
C THR A 507 1.79 26.35 14.31
N VAL A 508 1.34 25.65 13.26
CA VAL A 508 2.10 25.42 12.03
C VAL A 508 1.42 26.17 10.90
N THR A 509 2.19 26.92 10.11
CA THR A 509 1.75 27.53 8.86
C THR A 509 2.44 26.83 7.70
N LEU A 510 1.67 26.17 6.84
CA LEU A 510 2.18 25.50 5.64
C LEU A 510 2.45 26.50 4.50
N PRO A 511 3.26 26.14 3.48
CA PRO A 511 3.68 27.07 2.42
C PRO A 511 2.54 27.72 1.62
N ASP A 512 1.36 27.11 1.55
CA ASP A 512 0.16 27.66 0.91
C ASP A 512 -0.64 28.61 1.82
N GLY A 513 -0.15 28.88 3.03
CA GLY A 513 -0.79 29.73 4.02
C GLY A 513 -1.81 29.00 4.91
N PHE A 514 -1.99 27.67 4.76
CA PHE A 514 -2.83 26.91 5.67
C PHE A 514 -2.22 26.90 7.07
N GLU A 515 -2.95 27.44 8.05
CA GLU A 515 -2.55 27.47 9.44
C GLU A 515 -3.30 26.40 10.25
N TYR A 516 -2.57 25.68 11.09
CA TYR A 516 -3.15 24.63 11.92
C TYR A 516 -2.45 24.59 13.30
N THR A 517 -3.26 24.62 14.37
CA THR A 517 -2.77 24.42 15.74
C THR A 517 -2.94 22.95 16.13
N ALA A 518 -1.82 22.24 16.19
CA ALA A 518 -1.77 20.82 16.53
C ALA A 518 -1.49 20.61 18.02
N TYR A 519 -2.30 19.80 18.67
CA TYR A 519 -2.14 19.30 20.03
C TYR A 519 -2.85 17.96 20.15
N ARG A 520 -2.59 17.17 21.20
CA ARG A 520 -3.27 15.90 21.44
C ARG A 520 -4.75 16.14 21.77
N ASN A 521 -5.58 16.15 20.74
CA ASN A 521 -7.01 16.38 20.82
C ASN A 521 -7.75 15.05 20.74
N LEU A 522 -8.36 14.61 21.85
CA LEU A 522 -9.02 13.30 21.94
C LEU A 522 -10.22 13.19 21.01
N ASP A 523 -11.00 14.27 20.84
CA ASP A 523 -12.18 14.29 19.97
C ASP A 523 -11.76 14.13 18.49
N GLU A 524 -10.71 14.82 18.06
CA GLU A 524 -10.21 14.71 16.68
C GLU A 524 -9.54 13.35 16.41
N ILE A 525 -8.82 12.80 17.41
CA ILE A 525 -8.28 11.43 17.33
C ILE A 525 -9.42 10.43 17.17
N ALA A 526 -10.43 10.50 18.06
CA ALA A 526 -11.60 9.63 18.01
C ALA A 526 -12.33 9.77 16.67
N LYS A 527 -12.64 11.00 16.25
CA LYS A 527 -13.36 11.28 15.01
C LYS A 527 -12.66 10.71 13.78
N SER A 528 -11.36 10.84 13.70
CA SER A 528 -10.59 10.36 12.54
C SER A 528 -10.45 8.84 12.54
N PHE A 529 -10.07 8.26 13.68
CA PHE A 529 -9.90 6.82 13.83
C PHE A 529 -11.24 6.07 13.70
N ASN A 530 -12.27 6.54 14.40
CA ASN A 530 -13.55 5.86 14.48
C ASN A 530 -14.28 5.81 13.14
N ARG A 531 -14.11 6.80 12.26
CA ARG A 531 -14.68 6.76 10.90
C ARG A 531 -14.23 5.53 10.12
N VAL A 532 -12.95 5.14 10.25
CA VAL A 532 -12.42 3.93 9.59
C VAL A 532 -13.09 2.68 10.19
N ARG A 533 -13.21 2.63 11.51
CA ARG A 533 -13.90 1.55 12.22
C ARG A 533 -15.40 1.48 11.88
N TYR A 534 -16.08 2.59 11.87
CA TYR A 534 -17.51 2.65 11.54
C TYR A 534 -17.79 2.18 10.11
N ARG A 535 -16.92 2.56 9.14
CA ARG A 535 -17.02 2.05 7.79
C ARG A 535 -16.94 0.51 7.74
N ALA A 536 -16.17 -0.09 8.63
CA ALA A 536 -16.04 -1.55 8.75
C ALA A 536 -17.14 -2.20 9.63
N GLY A 537 -18.08 -1.43 10.15
CA GLY A 537 -19.15 -1.94 11.03
C GLY A 537 -18.68 -2.25 12.45
N LEU A 538 -17.60 -1.62 12.91
CA LEU A 538 -16.98 -1.84 14.21
C LEU A 538 -17.19 -0.65 15.15
N PRO A 539 -17.14 -0.84 16.48
CA PRO A 539 -17.16 0.26 17.44
C PRO A 539 -15.86 1.07 17.36
N GLY A 540 -15.95 2.35 17.72
CA GLY A 540 -14.79 3.23 17.86
C GLY A 540 -13.94 2.94 19.10
N LEU A 541 -12.95 3.80 19.35
CA LEU A 541 -12.16 3.79 20.58
C LEU A 541 -13.04 4.11 21.79
N THR A 542 -12.81 3.43 22.88
CA THR A 542 -13.43 3.75 24.17
C THR A 542 -12.76 4.98 24.81
N ASN A 543 -13.43 5.62 25.74
CA ASN A 543 -12.84 6.74 26.49
C ASN A 543 -11.56 6.32 27.23
N GLU A 544 -11.54 5.10 27.80
CA GLU A 544 -10.36 4.56 28.48
C GLU A 544 -9.16 4.39 27.52
N GLU A 545 -9.41 3.92 26.29
CA GLU A 545 -8.37 3.82 25.26
C GLU A 545 -7.88 5.21 24.82
N LEU A 546 -8.80 6.17 24.62
CA LEU A 546 -8.46 7.53 24.19
C LEU A 546 -7.61 8.30 25.21
N GLU A 547 -7.82 8.09 26.50
CA GLU A 547 -7.04 8.73 27.55
C GLU A 547 -5.58 8.22 27.59
N ASP A 548 -5.34 6.98 27.17
CA ASP A 548 -4.02 6.35 27.17
C ASP A 548 -3.38 6.41 25.78
N PRO A 549 -2.33 7.25 25.58
CA PRO A 549 -1.66 7.37 24.28
C PRO A 549 -1.00 6.08 23.81
N VAL A 550 -0.61 5.18 24.72
CA VAL A 550 -0.04 3.88 24.36
C VAL A 550 -1.11 2.98 23.78
N LYS A 551 -2.28 2.90 24.41
CA LYS A 551 -3.42 2.13 23.88
C LYS A 551 -3.90 2.66 22.53
N VAL A 552 -3.97 3.98 22.35
CA VAL A 552 -4.29 4.57 21.04
C VAL A 552 -3.28 4.14 19.98
N GLN A 553 -1.98 4.19 20.30
CA GLN A 553 -0.93 3.77 19.35
C GLN A 553 -1.05 2.28 19.00
N GLU A 554 -1.31 1.42 19.96
CA GLU A 554 -1.56 -0.01 19.73
C GLU A 554 -2.76 -0.25 18.80
N GLN A 555 -3.86 0.45 19.03
CA GLN A 555 -5.03 0.38 18.17
C GLN A 555 -4.73 0.88 16.74
N ILE A 556 -3.92 1.94 16.58
CA ILE A 556 -3.50 2.45 15.27
C ILE A 556 -2.63 1.42 14.54
N VAL A 557 -1.69 0.79 15.24
CA VAL A 557 -0.82 -0.26 14.67
C VAL A 557 -1.64 -1.45 14.15
N ASP A 558 -2.60 -1.92 14.95
CA ASP A 558 -3.49 -3.02 14.59
C ASP A 558 -4.44 -2.62 13.45
N GLU A 559 -5.05 -1.43 13.53
CA GLU A 559 -5.99 -0.94 12.53
C GLU A 559 -5.31 -0.75 11.17
N ARG A 560 -4.11 -0.17 11.14
CA ARG A 560 -3.33 0.00 9.90
C ARG A 560 -2.95 -1.33 9.28
N MET A 561 -2.62 -2.36 10.07
CA MET A 561 -2.32 -3.70 9.56
C MET A 561 -3.50 -4.31 8.80
N ILE A 562 -4.70 -4.21 9.35
CA ILE A 562 -5.92 -4.77 8.76
C ILE A 562 -6.43 -3.91 7.60
N GLU A 563 -6.50 -2.60 7.81
CA GLU A 563 -7.04 -1.66 6.84
C GLU A 563 -6.22 -1.62 5.55
N PHE A 564 -4.88 -1.60 5.67
CA PHE A 564 -3.95 -1.50 4.54
C PHE A 564 -3.30 -2.83 4.15
N LEU A 565 -3.88 -3.95 4.57
CA LEU A 565 -3.38 -5.27 4.21
C LEU A 565 -3.17 -5.37 2.68
N PHE A 566 -1.97 -5.74 2.25
CA PHE A 566 -1.57 -5.81 0.84
C PHE A 566 -1.72 -4.48 0.04
N GLU A 567 -1.51 -3.33 0.69
CA GLU A 567 -1.40 -2.03 0.03
C GLU A 567 0.01 -1.44 0.12
N ASN A 568 1.01 -2.26 0.37
CA ASN A 568 2.43 -1.86 0.47
C ASN A 568 2.69 -0.80 1.56
N ARG A 569 1.95 -0.86 2.69
CA ARG A 569 2.12 0.07 3.82
C ARG A 569 2.89 -0.54 4.98
N ARG A 570 2.60 -1.79 5.32
CA ARG A 570 3.15 -2.46 6.50
C ARG A 570 4.67 -2.50 6.53
N TYR A 571 5.32 -2.75 5.38
CA TYR A 571 6.79 -2.73 5.25
C TYR A 571 7.42 -1.45 5.79
N TYR A 572 6.83 -0.30 5.46
CA TYR A 572 7.29 1.01 5.91
C TYR A 572 6.85 1.31 7.35
N ASP A 573 5.64 0.92 7.73
CA ASP A 573 5.08 1.17 9.05
C ASP A 573 5.89 0.49 10.16
N VAL A 574 6.21 -0.81 10.04
CA VAL A 574 6.98 -1.52 11.06
C VAL A 574 8.40 -0.96 11.22
N ARG A 575 8.98 -0.44 10.14
CA ARG A 575 10.31 0.19 10.16
C ARG A 575 10.26 1.57 10.80
N ARG A 576 9.36 2.43 10.36
CA ARG A 576 9.27 3.79 10.90
C ARG A 576 8.94 3.82 12.40
N TRP A 577 8.16 2.86 12.88
CA TRP A 577 7.88 2.70 14.32
C TRP A 577 9.05 2.08 15.10
N GLY A 578 10.02 1.47 14.43
CA GLY A 578 11.14 0.78 15.06
C GLY A 578 10.80 -0.58 15.64
N ILE A 579 9.68 -1.19 15.22
CA ILE A 579 9.22 -2.52 15.68
C ILE A 579 9.51 -3.63 14.67
N TYR A 580 10.34 -3.36 13.67
CA TYR A 580 10.62 -4.32 12.61
C TYR A 580 11.20 -5.63 13.14
N GLU A 581 12.21 -5.55 14.02
CA GLU A 581 12.83 -6.76 14.59
C GLU A 581 11.83 -7.59 15.38
N GLU A 582 11.03 -6.94 16.23
CA GLU A 582 9.99 -7.61 17.02
C GLU A 582 8.97 -8.28 16.11
N SER A 583 8.44 -7.53 15.13
CA SER A 583 7.39 -8.03 14.24
C SER A 583 7.82 -9.20 13.37
N GLU A 584 9.12 -9.33 13.10
CA GLU A 584 9.66 -10.30 12.16
C GLU A 584 10.41 -11.47 12.82
N THR A 585 10.72 -11.42 14.10
CA THR A 585 11.39 -12.55 14.81
C THR A 585 10.44 -13.66 15.20
N GLU A 586 9.14 -13.39 15.26
CA GLU A 586 8.14 -14.40 15.55
C GLU A 586 8.11 -15.48 14.46
N PRO A 587 7.95 -16.76 14.82
CA PRO A 587 7.73 -17.81 13.84
C PRO A 587 6.49 -17.53 12.99
N ILE A 588 6.56 -17.85 11.71
CA ILE A 588 5.39 -17.81 10.84
C ILE A 588 4.53 -19.02 11.20
N THR A 589 3.32 -18.76 11.63
CA THR A 589 2.34 -19.79 12.01
C THR A 589 1.16 -19.81 11.03
N GLY A 590 0.47 -20.94 11.01
CA GLY A 590 -0.71 -21.19 10.17
C GLY A 590 -1.43 -22.45 10.62
N MET A 591 -2.28 -22.96 9.75
CA MET A 591 -2.98 -24.24 9.94
C MET A 591 -2.09 -25.42 9.54
N ASP A 592 -2.35 -26.59 10.10
CA ASP A 592 -1.64 -27.84 9.77
C ASP A 592 -2.11 -28.41 8.41
N ILE A 593 -1.55 -27.88 7.34
CA ILE A 593 -1.86 -28.31 5.95
C ILE A 593 -1.40 -29.74 5.64
N GLU A 594 -0.61 -30.37 6.51
CA GLU A 594 -0.15 -31.75 6.37
C GLU A 594 -1.15 -32.75 6.94
N SER A 595 -2.15 -32.27 7.67
CA SER A 595 -3.18 -33.09 8.29
C SER A 595 -4.53 -32.96 7.59
N ALA A 596 -5.35 -34.00 7.71
CA ALA A 596 -6.75 -33.95 7.33
C ALA A 596 -7.58 -33.23 8.41
N GLU A 597 -8.83 -32.88 8.10
CA GLU A 597 -9.76 -32.42 9.12
C GLU A 597 -10.09 -33.54 10.12
N PRO A 598 -10.22 -33.29 11.43
CA PRO A 598 -10.19 -31.95 12.07
C PRO A 598 -8.81 -31.42 12.43
N GLU A 599 -7.75 -32.21 12.40
CA GLU A 599 -6.38 -31.85 12.83
C GLU A 599 -5.80 -30.71 11.98
N TYR A 600 -6.27 -30.51 10.75
CA TYR A 600 -5.92 -29.37 9.90
C TYR A 600 -6.06 -28.02 10.64
N TYR A 601 -7.04 -27.89 11.52
CA TYR A 601 -7.31 -26.64 12.23
C TYR A 601 -6.37 -26.39 13.43
N ASN A 602 -5.41 -27.28 13.68
CA ASN A 602 -4.37 -27.03 14.66
C ASN A 602 -3.37 -26.00 14.15
N ARG A 603 -2.97 -25.09 15.04
CA ARG A 603 -1.92 -24.10 14.74
C ARG A 603 -0.56 -24.75 14.74
N VAL A 604 0.20 -24.54 13.68
CA VAL A 604 1.57 -25.06 13.53
C VAL A 604 2.53 -23.97 13.12
N ILE A 605 3.82 -24.19 13.36
CA ILE A 605 4.89 -23.36 12.82
C ILE A 605 5.12 -23.78 11.37
N VAL A 606 4.85 -22.86 10.44
CA VAL A 606 5.08 -23.03 9.00
C VAL A 606 6.53 -22.74 8.66
N ASN A 607 7.11 -21.71 9.30
CA ASN A 607 8.52 -21.38 9.23
C ASN A 607 9.00 -20.87 10.59
N HIS A 608 10.14 -21.36 11.06
CA HIS A 608 10.65 -21.10 12.42
C HIS A 608 11.05 -19.64 12.66
N SER A 609 11.55 -18.98 11.65
CA SER A 609 11.88 -17.55 11.73
C SER A 609 12.03 -16.97 10.35
N ARG A 610 11.79 -15.68 10.24
CA ARG A 610 12.30 -14.89 9.14
C ARG A 610 13.77 -14.64 9.43
N VAL A 611 14.66 -15.22 8.63
CA VAL A 611 16.11 -15.09 8.84
C VAL A 611 16.52 -13.63 8.66
N ARG A 612 17.43 -13.20 9.51
CA ARG A 612 18.00 -11.84 9.45
C ARG A 612 19.46 -11.86 9.73
N ASN A 613 20.14 -11.11 8.97
CA ASN A 613 21.53 -10.75 9.22
C ASN A 613 21.63 -9.22 9.29
#